data_5cc8777b412da18989c2386f9d82ef2d
#
_entry.id   5cc8777b412da18989c2386f9d82ef2d
#
_cell.length_a   1.000
_cell.length_b   1.000
_cell.length_c   1.000
_cell.angle_alpha   90.00
_cell.angle_beta   90.00
_cell.angle_gamma   90.00
#
_symmetry.space_group_name_H-M   'P 1'
#
loop_
_entity.id
_entity.type
_entity.pdbx_description
1 polymer ?
#
loop_
_entity_poly.entity_id
_entity_poly.type
_entity_poly.pdbx_seq_one_letter_code
_entity_poly.pdbx_strand_id
1 'polypeptide(L)'
;MGTGTQQQIIIVGCGRVGGELALSVFRKGHSVAVVDSNPRAFDRLGSEFRGRTVQGDGFAEDVLKRAGIETADALAAVTSSDSVNIVVARVGRDIYHIPHVVARVYNPRRAPIYEKLGLQTIASSSWGAQRIEQLILHPGLQSVYAAGNGEVQIYEVSVPHAWEGRTVGDLVPEVNALPVAIARGGRACLPARDTVLHAQDILQVSATDEGAALLRQRLRLNGEK
;
A
#
# COMPACT_ATOMS: atom_id res chain seq x y z
N MET A 1 6.32 6.84 -21.89
CA MET A 1 7.35 5.93 -21.33
C MET A 1 8.27 6.80 -20.50
N GLY A 2 8.13 6.75 -19.15
CA GLY A 2 8.97 7.57 -18.27
C GLY A 2 10.38 7.00 -18.22
N THR A 3 11.37 7.78 -18.54
CA THR A 3 12.80 7.49 -18.35
C THR A 3 13.14 7.59 -16.87
N GLY A 4 12.60 6.68 -16.07
CA GLY A 4 13.06 6.51 -14.69
C GLY A 4 14.47 5.93 -14.72
N THR A 5 15.41 6.54 -14.02
CA THR A 5 16.77 6.04 -13.84
C THR A 5 16.70 4.61 -13.30
N GLN A 6 17.42 3.68 -13.91
CA GLN A 6 17.52 2.32 -13.41
C GLN A 6 18.14 2.32 -12.00
N GLN A 7 17.42 1.79 -11.03
CA GLN A 7 17.86 1.73 -9.63
C GLN A 7 18.39 0.31 -9.31
N GLN A 8 19.31 0.25 -8.36
CA GLN A 8 19.80 -0.98 -7.73
C GLN A 8 19.01 -1.24 -6.45
N ILE A 9 18.18 -2.28 -6.44
CA ILE A 9 17.24 -2.57 -5.35
C ILE A 9 17.62 -3.90 -4.69
N ILE A 10 17.78 -3.88 -3.37
CA ILE A 10 17.98 -5.09 -2.57
C ILE A 10 16.71 -5.44 -1.82
N ILE A 11 16.32 -6.69 -1.90
CA ILE A 11 15.17 -7.24 -1.18
C ILE A 11 15.64 -8.36 -0.28
N VAL A 12 15.52 -8.18 1.04
CA VAL A 12 15.88 -9.18 2.05
C VAL A 12 14.63 -9.90 2.50
N GLY A 13 14.54 -11.19 2.16
CA GLY A 13 13.40 -12.06 2.31
C GLY A 13 12.69 -12.33 0.98
N CYS A 14 12.70 -13.59 0.53
CA CYS A 14 12.03 -14.08 -0.69
C CYS A 14 10.74 -14.84 -0.34
N GLY A 15 10.00 -14.37 0.67
CA GLY A 15 8.67 -14.85 0.98
C GLY A 15 7.65 -14.37 -0.07
N ARG A 16 6.34 -14.50 0.22
CA ARG A 16 5.27 -14.03 -0.69
C ARG A 16 5.46 -12.57 -1.07
N VAL A 17 5.60 -11.69 -0.08
CA VAL A 17 5.75 -10.25 -0.34
C VAL A 17 7.04 -9.92 -1.08
N GLY A 18 8.17 -10.50 -0.64
CA GLY A 18 9.46 -10.21 -1.27
C GLY A 18 9.58 -10.75 -2.70
N GLY A 19 9.04 -11.93 -2.97
CA GLY A 19 9.02 -12.49 -4.32
C GLY A 19 8.16 -11.64 -5.29
N GLU A 20 6.94 -11.26 -4.88
CA GLU A 20 6.08 -10.39 -5.69
C GLU A 20 6.71 -9.00 -5.90
N LEU A 21 7.30 -8.40 -4.85
CA LEU A 21 8.01 -7.13 -4.97
C LEU A 21 9.18 -7.24 -5.96
N ALA A 22 9.99 -8.30 -5.84
CA ALA A 22 11.14 -8.51 -6.71
C ALA A 22 10.72 -8.59 -8.18
N LEU A 23 9.70 -9.37 -8.50
CA LEU A 23 9.17 -9.48 -9.87
C LEU A 23 8.59 -8.15 -10.36
N SER A 24 7.85 -7.44 -9.51
CA SER A 24 7.25 -6.16 -9.88
C SER A 24 8.30 -5.11 -10.25
N VAL A 25 9.33 -4.93 -9.41
CA VAL A 25 10.36 -3.91 -9.67
C VAL A 25 11.33 -4.34 -10.77
N PHE A 26 11.58 -5.64 -10.92
CA PHE A 26 12.36 -6.19 -12.04
C PHE A 26 11.68 -5.93 -13.40
N ARG A 27 10.36 -6.19 -13.51
CA ARG A 27 9.57 -5.91 -14.73
C ARG A 27 9.53 -4.41 -15.08
N LYS A 28 9.74 -3.54 -14.12
CA LYS A 28 9.88 -2.08 -14.34
C LYS A 28 11.27 -1.67 -14.84
N GLY A 29 12.19 -2.63 -15.00
CA GLY A 29 13.53 -2.40 -15.56
C GLY A 29 14.60 -2.06 -14.52
N HIS A 30 14.33 -2.25 -13.21
CA HIS A 30 15.34 -2.05 -12.17
C HIS A 30 16.26 -3.26 -12.02
N SER A 31 17.48 -3.03 -11.52
CA SER A 31 18.41 -4.09 -11.12
C SER A 31 18.03 -4.59 -9.72
N VAL A 32 17.78 -5.89 -9.58
CA VAL A 32 17.25 -6.45 -8.34
C VAL A 32 18.15 -7.56 -7.81
N ALA A 33 18.51 -7.47 -6.51
CA ALA A 33 19.14 -8.53 -5.75
C ALA A 33 18.20 -9.01 -4.65
N VAL A 34 17.96 -10.32 -4.56
CA VAL A 34 17.09 -10.93 -3.56
C VAL A 34 17.92 -11.81 -2.64
N VAL A 35 17.78 -11.59 -1.33
CA VAL A 35 18.49 -12.35 -0.27
C VAL A 35 17.47 -13.20 0.49
N ASP A 36 17.78 -14.48 0.67
CA ASP A 36 17.03 -15.38 1.55
C ASP A 36 17.92 -16.50 2.08
N SER A 37 17.71 -16.93 3.31
CA SER A 37 18.44 -18.05 3.90
C SER A 37 18.00 -19.40 3.33
N ASN A 38 16.75 -19.51 2.88
CA ASN A 38 16.20 -20.72 2.28
C ASN A 38 16.30 -20.67 0.75
N PRO A 39 17.14 -21.53 0.12
CA PRO A 39 17.29 -21.52 -1.33
C PRO A 39 16.01 -21.83 -2.10
N ARG A 40 15.09 -22.62 -1.52
CA ARG A 40 13.79 -22.93 -2.15
C ARG A 40 12.86 -21.71 -2.19
N ALA A 41 13.12 -20.66 -1.40
CA ALA A 41 12.33 -19.43 -1.47
C ALA A 41 12.43 -18.76 -2.84
N PHE A 42 13.57 -18.90 -3.52
CA PHE A 42 13.81 -18.34 -4.85
C PHE A 42 12.98 -18.98 -5.97
N ASP A 43 12.39 -20.17 -5.75
CA ASP A 43 11.49 -20.80 -6.74
C ASP A 43 10.28 -19.88 -7.05
N ARG A 44 9.91 -18.98 -6.13
CA ARG A 44 8.82 -17.99 -6.32
C ARG A 44 9.11 -16.96 -7.38
N LEU A 45 10.37 -16.71 -7.68
CA LEU A 45 10.77 -15.74 -8.69
C LEU A 45 10.49 -16.21 -10.12
N GLY A 46 10.36 -17.53 -10.30
CA GLY A 46 10.08 -18.14 -11.59
C GLY A 46 11.19 -17.97 -12.63
N SER A 47 10.96 -18.49 -13.81
CA SER A 47 11.95 -18.52 -14.89
C SER A 47 12.16 -17.17 -15.60
N GLU A 48 11.30 -16.19 -15.39
CA GLU A 48 11.41 -14.85 -16.00
C GLU A 48 12.34 -13.90 -15.23
N PHE A 49 12.60 -14.16 -13.95
CA PHE A 49 13.50 -13.32 -13.16
C PHE A 49 14.96 -13.49 -13.60
N ARG A 50 15.61 -12.39 -13.91
CA ARG A 50 17.02 -12.32 -14.31
C ARG A 50 17.87 -11.49 -13.37
N GLY A 51 17.29 -11.12 -12.19
CA GLY A 51 18.05 -10.47 -11.13
C GLY A 51 18.97 -11.43 -10.40
N ARG A 52 19.67 -10.92 -9.41
CA ARG A 52 20.61 -11.71 -8.58
C ARG A 52 19.87 -12.35 -7.42
N THR A 53 20.16 -13.61 -7.14
CA THR A 53 19.75 -14.29 -5.91
C THR A 53 20.96 -14.56 -5.05
N VAL A 54 20.88 -14.27 -3.75
CA VAL A 54 21.97 -14.44 -2.78
C VAL A 54 21.46 -15.26 -1.61
N GLN A 55 21.94 -16.49 -1.49
CA GLN A 55 21.60 -17.32 -0.34
C GLN A 55 22.44 -16.90 0.88
N GLY A 56 21.78 -16.70 2.02
CA GLY A 56 22.42 -16.42 3.29
C GLY A 56 21.51 -15.63 4.26
N ASP A 57 22.02 -15.42 5.44
CA ASP A 57 21.33 -14.61 6.46
C ASP A 57 21.35 -13.14 6.08
N GLY A 58 20.14 -12.54 6.08
CA GLY A 58 19.96 -11.18 5.62
C GLY A 58 20.64 -10.09 6.44
N PHE A 59 21.16 -10.41 7.64
CA PHE A 59 21.93 -9.49 8.46
C PHE A 59 23.45 -9.78 8.48
N ALA A 60 23.89 -10.82 7.75
CA ALA A 60 25.31 -11.10 7.62
C ALA A 60 25.93 -10.13 6.61
N GLU A 61 27.00 -9.46 7.03
CA GLU A 61 27.65 -8.40 6.23
C GLU A 61 28.16 -8.90 4.88
N ASP A 62 28.76 -10.08 4.83
CA ASP A 62 29.26 -10.71 3.60
C ASP A 62 28.11 -11.01 2.62
N VAL A 63 26.95 -11.40 3.14
CA VAL A 63 25.73 -11.66 2.33
C VAL A 63 25.21 -10.36 1.74
N LEU A 64 25.10 -9.31 2.55
CA LEU A 64 24.65 -8.00 2.09
C LEU A 64 25.62 -7.37 1.07
N LYS A 65 26.94 -7.53 1.26
CA LYS A 65 27.95 -7.12 0.27
C LYS A 65 27.83 -7.88 -1.03
N ARG A 66 27.63 -9.20 -0.99
CA ARG A 66 27.36 -10.01 -2.21
C ARG A 66 26.07 -9.59 -2.91
N ALA A 67 25.08 -9.09 -2.17
CA ALA A 67 23.87 -8.52 -2.75
C ALA A 67 24.07 -7.12 -3.37
N GLY A 68 25.19 -6.46 -3.07
CA GLY A 68 25.56 -5.15 -3.61
C GLY A 68 25.10 -3.97 -2.74
N ILE A 69 25.06 -4.13 -1.40
CA ILE A 69 24.55 -3.11 -0.48
C ILE A 69 25.34 -1.80 -0.54
N GLU A 70 26.62 -1.86 -0.92
CA GLU A 70 27.50 -0.67 -0.99
C GLU A 70 27.11 0.32 -2.09
N THR A 71 26.34 -0.12 -3.08
CA THR A 71 25.92 0.69 -4.24
C THR A 71 24.39 0.68 -4.43
N ALA A 72 23.64 0.21 -3.45
CA ALA A 72 22.19 0.12 -3.57
C ALA A 72 21.50 1.48 -3.45
N ASP A 73 20.52 1.72 -4.31
CA ASP A 73 19.64 2.91 -4.24
C ASP A 73 18.44 2.67 -3.31
N ALA A 74 18.04 1.40 -3.15
CA ALA A 74 16.91 1.05 -2.29
C ALA A 74 17.09 -0.31 -1.61
N LEU A 75 16.54 -0.44 -0.40
CA LEU A 75 16.53 -1.67 0.40
C LEU A 75 15.15 -1.92 0.98
N ALA A 76 14.62 -3.12 0.73
CA ALA A 76 13.38 -3.60 1.35
C ALA A 76 13.67 -4.81 2.25
N ALA A 77 13.48 -4.68 3.55
CA ALA A 77 13.60 -5.76 4.52
C ALA A 77 12.20 -6.34 4.79
N VAL A 78 11.89 -7.51 4.23
CA VAL A 78 10.54 -8.09 4.17
C VAL A 78 10.49 -9.56 4.61
N THR A 79 11.40 -9.97 5.48
CA THR A 79 11.40 -11.31 6.09
C THR A 79 10.21 -11.53 7.01
N SER A 80 10.06 -12.72 7.57
CA SER A 80 9.05 -13.03 8.59
C SER A 80 9.43 -12.56 10.01
N SER A 81 10.63 -12.00 10.19
CA SER A 81 11.13 -11.56 11.50
C SER A 81 11.25 -10.04 11.56
N ASP A 82 10.48 -9.40 12.44
CA ASP A 82 10.56 -7.96 12.68
C ASP A 82 11.97 -7.53 13.10
N SER A 83 12.61 -8.32 13.99
CA SER A 83 13.94 -8.00 14.47
C SER A 83 14.99 -8.01 13.36
N VAL A 84 14.92 -8.99 12.44
CA VAL A 84 15.80 -9.04 11.26
C VAL A 84 15.52 -7.84 10.36
N ASN A 85 14.25 -7.57 10.05
CA ASN A 85 13.88 -6.48 9.15
C ASN A 85 14.38 -5.11 9.65
N ILE A 86 14.29 -4.87 10.97
CA ILE A 86 14.75 -3.63 11.56
C ILE A 86 16.26 -3.51 11.56
N VAL A 87 16.98 -4.58 11.94
CA VAL A 87 18.45 -4.56 11.93
C VAL A 87 18.95 -4.30 10.51
N VAL A 88 18.44 -5.03 9.52
CA VAL A 88 18.80 -4.85 8.11
C VAL A 88 18.50 -3.45 7.61
N ALA A 89 17.31 -2.91 7.92
CA ALA A 89 16.94 -1.57 7.54
C ALA A 89 17.85 -0.51 8.16
N ARG A 90 18.19 -0.66 9.45
CA ARG A 90 19.12 0.24 10.12
C ARG A 90 20.52 0.17 9.55
N VAL A 91 21.04 -1.02 9.28
CA VAL A 91 22.33 -1.22 8.63
C VAL A 91 22.34 -0.52 7.27
N GLY A 92 21.31 -0.76 6.43
CA GLY A 92 21.20 -0.12 5.12
C GLY A 92 21.20 1.41 5.20
N ARG A 93 20.42 1.98 6.12
CA ARG A 93 20.30 3.43 6.27
C ARG A 93 21.47 4.06 7.00
N ASP A 94 21.83 3.54 8.16
CA ASP A 94 22.76 4.21 9.10
C ASP A 94 24.23 3.95 8.74
N ILE A 95 24.56 2.79 8.13
CA ILE A 95 25.92 2.40 7.78
C ILE A 95 26.20 2.59 6.29
N TYR A 96 25.29 2.11 5.42
CA TYR A 96 25.47 2.19 3.97
C TYR A 96 24.80 3.40 3.33
N HIS A 97 24.09 4.22 4.11
CA HIS A 97 23.45 5.47 3.68
C HIS A 97 22.52 5.32 2.46
N ILE A 98 21.84 4.16 2.37
CA ILE A 98 20.88 3.90 1.29
C ILE A 98 19.71 4.89 1.41
N PRO A 99 19.39 5.65 0.34
CA PRO A 99 18.41 6.73 0.41
C PRO A 99 16.97 6.23 0.65
N HIS A 100 16.63 5.06 0.14
CA HIS A 100 15.28 4.51 0.22
C HIS A 100 15.28 3.17 0.95
N VAL A 101 14.92 3.17 2.23
CA VAL A 101 14.89 1.96 3.06
C VAL A 101 13.50 1.76 3.64
N VAL A 102 12.93 0.58 3.41
CA VAL A 102 11.61 0.18 3.93
C VAL A 102 11.73 -1.12 4.71
N ALA A 103 11.15 -1.15 5.91
CA ALA A 103 11.07 -2.35 6.73
C ALA A 103 9.61 -2.84 6.85
N ARG A 104 9.39 -4.11 6.58
CA ARG A 104 8.13 -4.75 6.92
C ARG A 104 8.06 -5.00 8.42
N VAL A 105 6.93 -4.65 9.04
CA VAL A 105 6.62 -4.94 10.43
C VAL A 105 5.45 -5.93 10.46
N TYR A 106 5.69 -7.10 11.05
CA TYR A 106 4.67 -8.13 11.17
C TYR A 106 3.72 -7.83 12.35
N ASN A 107 4.29 -7.35 13.47
CA ASN A 107 3.50 -6.92 14.62
C ASN A 107 3.25 -5.40 14.58
N PRO A 108 2.02 -4.94 14.26
CA PRO A 108 1.71 -3.52 14.10
C PRO A 108 1.99 -2.68 15.33
N ARG A 109 1.91 -3.28 16.53
CA ARG A 109 2.20 -2.59 17.80
C ARG A 109 3.63 -2.11 17.91
N ARG A 110 4.55 -2.64 17.09
CA ARG A 110 5.95 -2.25 17.04
C ARG A 110 6.24 -1.12 16.06
N ALA A 111 5.37 -0.90 15.06
CA ALA A 111 5.58 0.13 14.03
C ALA A 111 5.90 1.51 14.61
N PRO A 112 5.18 2.05 15.62
CA PRO A 112 5.49 3.38 16.17
C PRO A 112 6.89 3.49 16.80
N ILE A 113 7.44 2.39 17.34
CA ILE A 113 8.79 2.38 17.89
C ILE A 113 9.82 2.53 16.76
N TYR A 114 9.59 1.84 15.65
CA TYR A 114 10.51 1.83 14.52
C TYR A 114 10.47 3.13 13.71
N GLU A 115 9.28 3.73 13.61
CA GLU A 115 9.09 5.07 13.02
C GLU A 115 9.81 6.15 13.84
N LYS A 116 9.77 6.06 15.18
CA LYS A 116 10.59 6.93 16.06
C LYS A 116 12.10 6.76 15.87
N LEU A 117 12.53 5.60 15.40
CA LEU A 117 13.91 5.35 14.97
C LEU A 117 14.18 5.88 13.56
N GLY A 118 13.22 6.57 12.93
CA GLY A 118 13.33 7.16 11.60
C GLY A 118 13.24 6.13 10.46
N LEU A 119 12.74 4.92 10.70
CA LEU A 119 12.55 3.91 9.66
C LEU A 119 11.17 4.07 9.02
N GLN A 120 11.12 3.98 7.71
CA GLN A 120 9.87 3.82 7.00
C GLN A 120 9.39 2.37 7.14
N THR A 121 8.20 2.19 7.70
CA THR A 121 7.66 0.85 7.99
C THR A 121 6.36 0.58 7.23
N ILE A 122 6.08 -0.69 6.99
CA ILE A 122 4.80 -1.15 6.45
C ILE A 122 4.28 -2.36 7.24
N ALA A 123 3.09 -2.23 7.83
CA ALA A 123 2.39 -3.29 8.57
C ALA A 123 1.37 -3.97 7.65
N SER A 124 1.84 -4.82 6.74
CA SER A 124 1.01 -5.43 5.69
C SER A 124 -0.15 -6.29 6.21
N SER A 125 -0.02 -6.90 7.38
CA SER A 125 -1.07 -7.74 7.99
C SER A 125 -2.27 -6.92 8.47
N SER A 126 -2.02 -5.78 9.09
CA SER A 126 -3.08 -4.88 9.57
C SER A 126 -3.85 -4.26 8.43
N TRP A 127 -3.14 -3.80 7.41
CA TRP A 127 -3.79 -3.24 6.22
C TRP A 127 -4.70 -4.27 5.55
N GLY A 128 -4.24 -5.52 5.39
CA GLY A 128 -5.05 -6.61 4.81
C GLY A 128 -6.27 -6.96 5.66
N ALA A 129 -6.10 -7.07 6.98
CA ALA A 129 -7.19 -7.37 7.90
C ALA A 129 -8.24 -6.24 7.91
N GLN A 130 -7.80 -4.99 7.98
CA GLN A 130 -8.69 -3.82 7.92
C GLN A 130 -9.45 -3.76 6.58
N ARG A 131 -8.79 -4.10 5.48
CA ARG A 131 -9.43 -4.15 4.16
C ARG A 131 -10.50 -5.25 4.08
N ILE A 132 -10.22 -6.44 4.61
CA ILE A 132 -11.19 -7.54 4.67
C ILE A 132 -12.38 -7.15 5.55
N GLU A 133 -12.13 -6.58 6.73
CA GLU A 133 -13.17 -6.09 7.64
C GLU A 133 -14.10 -5.09 6.95
N GLN A 134 -13.53 -4.09 6.25
CA GLN A 134 -14.30 -3.11 5.49
C GLN A 134 -15.18 -3.75 4.42
N LEU A 135 -14.64 -4.72 3.67
CA LEU A 135 -15.38 -5.42 2.62
C LEU A 135 -16.54 -6.27 3.20
N ILE A 136 -16.35 -6.85 4.39
CA ILE A 136 -17.38 -7.65 5.06
C ILE A 136 -18.47 -6.76 5.67
N LEU A 137 -18.07 -5.72 6.38
CA LEU A 137 -19.00 -4.89 7.16
C LEU A 137 -19.65 -3.80 6.32
N HIS A 138 -18.99 -3.34 5.27
CA HIS A 138 -19.41 -2.16 4.49
C HIS A 138 -19.22 -2.36 2.98
N PRO A 139 -19.96 -3.27 2.34
CA PRO A 139 -19.78 -3.58 0.92
C PRO A 139 -20.06 -2.39 -0.01
N GLY A 140 -20.84 -1.40 0.43
CA GLY A 140 -21.20 -0.22 -0.36
C GLY A 140 -20.29 1.01 -0.18
N LEU A 141 -19.38 1.00 0.79
CA LEU A 141 -18.45 2.11 1.05
C LEU A 141 -17.05 1.56 1.33
N GLN A 142 -16.17 1.67 0.36
CA GLN A 142 -14.84 1.07 0.42
C GLN A 142 -13.76 2.13 0.62
N SER A 143 -12.93 2.02 1.68
CA SER A 143 -11.73 2.85 1.81
C SER A 143 -10.67 2.36 0.83
N VAL A 144 -10.19 3.26 -0.01
CA VAL A 144 -9.15 2.99 -1.02
C VAL A 144 -7.80 3.63 -0.69
N TYR A 145 -7.81 4.61 0.21
CA TYR A 145 -6.60 5.28 0.69
C TYR A 145 -6.82 5.81 2.11
N ALA A 146 -5.78 5.83 2.93
CA ALA A 146 -5.79 6.43 4.26
C ALA A 146 -4.58 7.36 4.42
N ALA A 147 -4.80 8.55 4.97
CA ALA A 147 -3.81 9.54 5.31
C ALA A 147 -3.59 9.58 6.83
N GLY A 148 -2.38 9.93 7.24
CA GLY A 148 -1.98 9.91 8.65
C GLY A 148 -2.04 8.48 9.21
N ASN A 149 -2.58 8.34 10.42
CA ASN A 149 -2.85 7.03 11.04
C ASN A 149 -4.29 6.53 10.74
N GLY A 150 -4.90 7.04 9.65
CA GLY A 150 -6.27 6.70 9.27
C GLY A 150 -7.32 7.75 9.66
N GLU A 151 -6.90 8.93 10.18
CA GLU A 151 -7.83 9.99 10.59
C GLU A 151 -8.65 10.53 9.42
N VAL A 152 -8.08 10.52 8.22
CA VAL A 152 -8.77 10.87 6.97
C VAL A 152 -8.59 9.75 5.97
N GLN A 153 -9.69 9.29 5.38
CA GLN A 153 -9.66 8.22 4.39
C GLN A 153 -10.39 8.66 3.11
N ILE A 154 -9.96 8.12 1.97
CA ILE A 154 -10.73 8.25 0.73
C ILE A 154 -11.57 6.99 0.58
N TYR A 155 -12.86 7.21 0.52
CA TYR A 155 -13.86 6.17 0.33
C TYR A 155 -14.34 6.14 -1.11
N GLU A 156 -14.56 4.95 -1.64
CA GLU A 156 -15.19 4.72 -2.92
C GLU A 156 -16.60 4.19 -2.71
N VAL A 157 -17.55 4.81 -3.41
CA VAL A 157 -18.98 4.50 -3.34
C VAL A 157 -19.47 4.21 -4.75
N SER A 158 -19.99 3.01 -4.98
CA SER A 158 -20.81 2.76 -6.16
C SER A 158 -22.19 3.36 -5.91
N VAL A 159 -22.61 4.32 -6.72
CA VAL A 159 -23.88 5.03 -6.56
C VAL A 159 -25.04 4.08 -6.83
N PRO A 160 -25.90 3.79 -5.80
CA PRO A 160 -27.06 2.92 -5.99
C PRO A 160 -28.12 3.58 -6.87
N HIS A 161 -28.98 2.77 -7.52
CA HIS A 161 -30.10 3.27 -8.33
C HIS A 161 -31.04 4.24 -7.57
N ALA A 162 -31.22 4.07 -6.28
CA ALA A 162 -32.02 4.97 -5.44
C ALA A 162 -31.49 6.42 -5.36
N TRP A 163 -30.26 6.64 -5.81
CA TRP A 163 -29.59 7.94 -5.81
C TRP A 163 -29.51 8.58 -7.20
N GLU A 164 -30.02 7.91 -8.23
CA GLU A 164 -30.05 8.47 -9.58
C GLU A 164 -30.88 9.76 -9.64
N GLY A 165 -30.33 10.78 -10.30
CA GLY A 165 -30.95 12.10 -10.43
C GLY A 165 -30.79 13.03 -9.22
N ARG A 166 -30.26 12.56 -8.10
CA ARG A 166 -29.89 13.42 -6.96
C ARG A 166 -28.50 14.02 -7.15
N THR A 167 -28.13 14.97 -6.32
CA THR A 167 -26.83 15.63 -6.42
C THR A 167 -25.76 14.99 -5.50
N VAL A 168 -24.51 15.23 -5.81
CA VAL A 168 -23.37 14.87 -4.92
C VAL A 168 -23.55 15.51 -3.55
N GLY A 169 -24.07 16.75 -3.47
CA GLY A 169 -24.35 17.46 -2.22
C GLY A 169 -25.40 16.81 -1.34
N ASP A 170 -26.39 16.13 -1.95
CA ASP A 170 -27.39 15.38 -1.20
C ASP A 170 -26.79 14.14 -0.53
N LEU A 171 -25.82 13.50 -1.20
CA LEU A 171 -25.17 12.29 -0.72
C LEU A 171 -24.00 12.58 0.24
N VAL A 172 -23.10 13.50 -0.12
CA VAL A 172 -21.89 13.79 0.64
C VAL A 172 -22.19 14.81 1.74
N PRO A 173 -21.89 14.51 3.03
CA PRO A 173 -22.04 15.47 4.12
C PRO A 173 -21.27 16.77 3.87
N GLU A 174 -21.73 17.89 4.40
CA GLU A 174 -21.02 19.18 4.30
C GLU A 174 -19.83 19.26 5.25
N VAL A 175 -19.92 18.55 6.37
CA VAL A 175 -18.89 18.55 7.40
C VAL A 175 -18.22 17.18 7.43
N ASN A 176 -16.91 17.17 7.63
CA ASN A 176 -16.09 15.97 7.77
C ASN A 176 -16.05 15.07 6.51
N ALA A 177 -16.51 15.58 5.34
CA ALA A 177 -16.44 14.87 4.07
C ALA A 177 -16.33 15.83 2.87
N LEU A 178 -15.54 15.45 1.87
CA LEU A 178 -15.34 16.20 0.63
C LEU A 178 -15.41 15.25 -0.57
N PRO A 179 -16.19 15.55 -1.62
CA PRO A 179 -16.14 14.79 -2.85
C PRO A 179 -14.80 15.01 -3.56
N VAL A 180 -14.14 13.95 -3.99
CA VAL A 180 -12.79 13.99 -4.59
C VAL A 180 -12.85 13.76 -6.09
N ALA A 181 -13.55 12.73 -6.53
CA ALA A 181 -13.69 12.38 -7.94
C ALA A 181 -15.00 11.63 -8.17
N ILE A 182 -15.53 11.73 -9.37
CA ILE A 182 -16.62 10.88 -9.85
C ILE A 182 -16.20 10.24 -11.17
N ALA A 183 -16.35 8.93 -11.28
CA ALA A 183 -16.05 8.18 -12.50
C ALA A 183 -17.35 7.64 -13.11
N ARG A 184 -17.51 7.86 -14.40
CA ARG A 184 -18.66 7.42 -15.22
C ARG A 184 -18.16 6.89 -16.54
N GLY A 185 -18.52 5.66 -16.89
CA GLY A 185 -18.11 5.05 -18.15
C GLY A 185 -16.58 5.03 -18.38
N GLY A 186 -15.79 4.83 -17.31
CA GLY A 186 -14.33 4.78 -17.37
C GLY A 186 -13.63 6.15 -17.46
N ARG A 187 -14.38 7.27 -17.38
CA ARG A 187 -13.83 8.63 -17.33
C ARG A 187 -14.10 9.24 -15.97
N ALA A 188 -13.10 9.88 -15.40
CA ALA A 188 -13.22 10.57 -14.12
C ALA A 188 -13.15 12.09 -14.29
N CYS A 189 -13.89 12.82 -13.44
CA CYS A 189 -13.82 14.26 -13.33
C CYS A 189 -13.93 14.70 -11.85
N LEU A 190 -13.63 15.97 -11.60
CA LEU A 190 -13.85 16.58 -10.28
C LEU A 190 -15.33 16.94 -10.16
N PRO A 191 -16.07 16.39 -9.18
CA PRO A 191 -17.46 16.71 -8.99
C PRO A 191 -17.64 18.01 -8.22
N ALA A 192 -18.61 18.82 -8.64
CA ALA A 192 -19.15 19.88 -7.81
C ALA A 192 -20.30 19.32 -6.94
N ARG A 193 -20.75 20.06 -5.93
CA ARG A 193 -21.84 19.60 -5.05
C ARG A 193 -23.20 19.46 -5.78
N ASP A 194 -23.41 20.24 -6.83
CA ASP A 194 -24.58 20.20 -7.69
C ASP A 194 -24.49 19.16 -8.83
N THR A 195 -23.37 18.43 -8.93
CA THR A 195 -23.20 17.37 -9.92
C THR A 195 -24.26 16.29 -9.72
N VAL A 196 -25.02 15.99 -10.78
CA VAL A 196 -26.06 14.96 -10.78
C VAL A 196 -25.43 13.57 -10.80
N LEU A 197 -25.86 12.73 -9.89
CA LEU A 197 -25.48 11.33 -9.76
C LEU A 197 -26.29 10.47 -10.73
N HIS A 198 -25.60 9.50 -11.34
CA HIS A 198 -26.22 8.42 -12.11
C HIS A 198 -25.94 7.08 -11.44
N ALA A 199 -26.85 6.13 -11.64
CA ALA A 199 -26.65 4.77 -11.17
C ALA A 199 -25.33 4.19 -11.70
N GLN A 200 -24.62 3.46 -10.85
CA GLN A 200 -23.30 2.87 -11.15
C GLN A 200 -22.14 3.88 -11.32
N ASP A 201 -22.35 5.18 -11.11
CA ASP A 201 -21.23 6.09 -10.95
C ASP A 201 -20.37 5.62 -9.77
N ILE A 202 -19.06 5.80 -9.88
CA ILE A 202 -18.13 5.55 -8.78
C ILE A 202 -17.70 6.90 -8.22
N LEU A 203 -18.21 7.23 -7.03
CA LEU A 203 -17.89 8.47 -6.33
C LEU A 203 -16.79 8.22 -5.30
N GLN A 204 -15.71 9.01 -5.36
CA GLN A 204 -14.69 9.02 -4.34
C GLN A 204 -14.90 10.21 -3.40
N VAL A 205 -14.87 9.94 -2.09
CA VAL A 205 -15.11 10.92 -1.03
C VAL A 205 -14.00 10.82 0.00
N SER A 206 -13.32 11.92 0.26
CA SER A 206 -12.40 12.04 1.40
C SER A 206 -13.24 12.34 2.65
N ALA A 207 -13.09 11.54 3.70
CA ALA A 207 -13.84 11.73 4.93
C ALA A 207 -13.08 11.27 6.17
N THR A 208 -13.41 11.90 7.31
CA THR A 208 -13.08 11.37 8.64
C THR A 208 -14.01 10.19 8.97
N ASP A 209 -13.76 9.49 10.08
CA ASP A 209 -14.64 8.41 10.54
C ASP A 209 -16.08 8.89 10.77
N GLU A 210 -16.26 10.10 11.30
CA GLU A 210 -17.57 10.73 11.49
C GLU A 210 -18.26 11.02 10.15
N GLY A 211 -17.53 11.59 9.19
CA GLY A 211 -18.04 11.85 7.83
C GLY A 211 -18.43 10.57 7.11
N ALA A 212 -17.63 9.52 7.27
CA ALA A 212 -17.92 8.21 6.70
C ALA A 212 -19.16 7.56 7.35
N ALA A 213 -19.36 7.73 8.66
CA ALA A 213 -20.55 7.25 9.35
C ALA A 213 -21.83 7.92 8.81
N LEU A 214 -21.79 9.25 8.62
CA LEU A 214 -22.90 10.00 8.02
C LEU A 214 -23.19 9.57 6.58
N LEU A 215 -22.12 9.35 5.79
CA LEU A 215 -22.26 8.87 4.41
C LEU A 215 -22.92 7.48 4.37
N ARG A 216 -22.51 6.56 5.26
CA ARG A 216 -23.13 5.22 5.40
C ARG A 216 -24.60 5.33 5.77
N GLN A 217 -24.95 6.22 6.69
CA GLN A 217 -26.33 6.42 7.11
C GLN A 217 -27.20 6.90 5.94
N ARG A 218 -26.73 7.84 5.13
CA ARG A 218 -27.44 8.33 3.94
C ARG A 218 -27.63 7.24 2.90
N LEU A 219 -26.60 6.43 2.66
CA LEU A 219 -26.67 5.30 1.71
C LEU A 219 -27.70 4.25 2.15
N ARG A 220 -27.79 3.93 3.44
CA ARG A 220 -28.75 2.94 3.99
C ARG A 220 -30.18 3.42 3.92
N LEU A 221 -30.45 4.69 4.28
CA LEU A 221 -31.80 5.23 4.30
C LEU A 221 -32.51 5.25 2.95
N ASN A 222 -31.76 5.12 1.86
CA ASN A 222 -32.29 5.13 0.48
C ASN A 222 -32.05 3.81 -0.27
N GLY A 223 -31.47 2.79 0.35
CA GLY A 223 -31.15 1.48 -0.24
C GLY A 223 -32.05 0.31 0.19
N GLU A 224 -32.89 0.50 1.20
CA GLU A 224 -33.86 -0.51 1.67
C GLU A 224 -35.27 -0.18 1.13
N LYS A 225 -35.59 -0.75 -0.01
CA LYS A 225 -36.96 -1.10 -0.42
C LYS A 225 -36.93 -2.45 -1.13
#